data_24e54aa941308c4d9f2de38dd2d39210
#
_entry.id   24e54aa941308c4d9f2de38dd2d39210
#
_cell.length_a   1.000
_cell.length_b   1.000
_cell.length_c   1.000
_cell.angle_alpha   90.00
_cell.angle_beta   90.00
_cell.angle_gamma   90.00
#
_symmetry.space_group_name_H-M   'P 1'
#
loop_
_entity.id
_entity.type
_entity.pdbx_description
1 polymer ?
#
loop_
_entity_poly.entity_id
_entity_poly.type
_entity_poly.pdbx_seq_one_letter_code
_entity_poly.pdbx_strand_id
1 'polypeptide(L)'
;MRSAGLLPYRFDVHLEVLIAHPGGPWFENKDHGSWSLVKGLVKDGEADEDAAAREFEEETGWSTPDVEWIPLGETTLKSRKVVIAWAIDSSFVIETFDPGTFTLYGREYPEIDRVEWMQPDEARSRLNPAQGVFVDRLEQHLGLNGSQGGSR
;
A
#
# COMPACT_ATOMS: atom_id res chain seq x y z
N MET A 1 -14.76 8.16 -7.27
CA MET A 1 -13.53 7.61 -7.84
C MET A 1 -13.05 6.46 -6.97
N ARG A 2 -12.64 5.39 -7.59
CA ARG A 2 -12.33 4.16 -6.87
C ARG A 2 -10.92 3.69 -7.23
N SER A 3 -10.14 3.34 -6.21
CA SER A 3 -8.80 2.77 -6.36
C SER A 3 -8.73 1.41 -5.70
N ALA A 4 -7.84 0.57 -6.19
CA ALA A 4 -7.61 -0.76 -5.61
C ALA A 4 -6.12 -0.92 -5.36
N GLY A 5 -5.77 -1.56 -4.25
CA GLY A 5 -4.38 -1.68 -3.87
C GLY A 5 -4.03 -2.92 -3.09
N LEU A 6 -2.74 -3.12 -2.92
CA LEU A 6 -2.21 -4.25 -2.18
C LEU A 6 -1.33 -3.77 -1.05
N LEU A 7 -1.39 -4.51 0.07
CA LEU A 7 -0.54 -4.30 1.22
C LEU A 7 0.28 -5.56 1.42
N PRO A 8 1.51 -5.61 0.91
CA PRO A 8 2.38 -6.74 1.17
C PRO A 8 2.75 -6.80 2.66
N TYR A 9 2.80 -8.01 3.21
CA TYR A 9 3.24 -8.19 4.58
C TYR A 9 4.18 -9.39 4.68
N ARG A 10 5.00 -9.38 5.72
CA ARG A 10 5.90 -10.48 6.02
C ARG A 10 6.15 -10.52 7.53
N PHE A 11 6.59 -11.67 7.99
CA PHE A 11 7.11 -11.80 9.35
C PHE A 11 8.63 -11.96 9.22
N ASP A 12 9.36 -11.01 9.77
CA ASP A 12 10.78 -11.14 9.95
C ASP A 12 10.96 -11.43 11.43
N VAL A 13 11.31 -10.61 12.30
CA VAL A 13 11.17 -10.85 13.73
C VAL A 13 9.77 -10.43 14.16
N HIS A 14 9.29 -9.39 13.53
CA HIS A 14 7.96 -8.85 13.77
C HIS A 14 7.19 -8.80 12.46
N LEU A 15 5.90 -8.59 12.56
CA LEU A 15 5.10 -8.28 11.37
C LEU A 15 5.62 -6.98 10.76
N GLU A 16 5.80 -6.99 9.46
CA GLU A 16 6.12 -5.80 8.70
C GLU A 16 5.21 -5.69 7.49
N VAL A 17 4.87 -4.48 7.14
CA VAL A 17 4.09 -4.18 5.94
C VAL A 17 4.90 -3.27 5.03
N LEU A 18 4.69 -3.40 3.72
CA LEU A 18 5.41 -2.60 2.75
C LEU A 18 4.50 -1.49 2.25
N ILE A 19 4.95 -0.25 2.45
CA ILE A 19 4.19 0.91 2.01
C ILE A 19 5.05 1.79 1.10
N ALA A 20 4.41 2.70 0.40
CA ALA A 20 5.01 3.44 -0.69
C ALA A 20 4.94 4.95 -0.45
N HIS A 21 6.03 5.63 -0.76
CA HIS A 21 6.07 7.08 -0.73
C HIS A 21 5.79 7.61 -2.14
N PRO A 22 4.79 8.48 -2.31
CA PRO A 22 4.46 9.00 -3.64
C PRO A 22 5.61 9.83 -4.19
N GLY A 23 5.85 9.69 -5.49
CA GLY A 23 6.89 10.45 -6.16
C GLY A 23 6.39 11.80 -6.66
N GLY A 24 7.32 12.57 -7.21
CA GLY A 24 7.03 13.85 -7.80
C GLY A 24 7.24 15.02 -6.83
N PRO A 25 7.21 16.24 -7.36
CA PRO A 25 7.60 17.41 -6.56
C PRO A 25 6.63 17.77 -5.44
N TRP A 26 5.36 17.36 -5.54
CA TRP A 26 4.36 17.65 -4.51
C TRP A 26 4.67 16.95 -3.20
N PHE A 27 5.30 15.76 -3.25
CA PHE A 27 5.53 14.94 -2.07
C PHE A 27 6.99 14.89 -1.64
N GLU A 28 7.86 15.60 -2.35
CA GLU A 28 9.31 15.51 -2.16
C GLU A 28 9.72 15.70 -0.71
N ASN A 29 9.10 16.63 0.00
CA ASN A 29 9.44 16.91 1.39
C ASN A 29 8.37 16.48 2.38
N LYS A 30 7.45 15.63 1.97
CA LYS A 30 6.37 15.15 2.84
C LYS A 30 6.67 13.74 3.32
N ASP A 31 6.27 13.45 4.53
CA ASP A 31 6.53 12.14 5.15
C ASP A 31 5.29 11.67 5.91
N HIS A 32 5.19 11.96 7.20
CA HIS A 32 4.07 11.48 8.02
C HIS A 32 2.74 11.86 7.41
N GLY A 33 1.86 10.87 7.25
CA GLY A 33 0.54 11.07 6.68
C GLY A 33 0.51 11.12 5.16
N SER A 34 1.66 10.93 4.50
CA SER A 34 1.76 11.05 3.04
C SER A 34 1.98 9.74 2.32
N TRP A 35 2.37 8.70 3.03
CA TRP A 35 2.60 7.38 2.41
C TRP A 35 1.27 6.69 2.11
N SER A 36 1.33 5.69 1.26
CA SER A 36 0.14 5.00 0.78
C SER A 36 0.42 3.53 0.56
N LEU A 37 -0.63 2.73 0.53
CA LEU A 37 -0.55 1.42 -0.10
C LEU A 37 -0.16 1.62 -1.56
N VAL A 38 0.36 0.58 -2.18
CA VAL A 38 0.56 0.58 -3.63
C VAL A 38 -0.81 0.38 -4.27
N LYS A 39 -1.34 1.41 -4.89
CA LYS A 39 -2.71 1.42 -5.41
C LYS A 39 -2.83 2.29 -6.63
N GLY A 40 -3.91 2.10 -7.37
CA GLY A 40 -4.24 2.98 -8.47
C GLY A 40 -5.70 2.83 -8.87
N LEU A 41 -6.09 3.60 -9.88
CA LEU A 41 -7.49 3.71 -10.28
C LEU A 41 -7.99 2.43 -10.94
N VAL A 42 -9.20 2.05 -10.57
CA VAL A 42 -9.91 0.98 -11.23
C VAL A 42 -10.50 1.52 -12.52
N LYS A 43 -10.26 0.85 -13.63
CA LYS A 43 -10.77 1.26 -14.94
C LYS A 43 -12.23 0.79 -15.10
N ASP A 44 -12.95 1.45 -15.99
CA ASP A 44 -14.32 1.04 -16.27
C ASP A 44 -14.35 -0.41 -16.73
N GLY A 45 -15.21 -1.19 -16.09
CA GLY A 45 -15.36 -2.61 -16.44
C GLY A 45 -14.29 -3.53 -15.88
N GLU A 46 -13.31 -2.97 -15.15
CA GLU A 46 -12.24 -3.77 -14.56
C GLU A 46 -12.66 -4.23 -13.16
N ALA A 47 -12.40 -5.49 -12.82
CA ALA A 47 -12.63 -5.97 -11.47
C ALA A 47 -11.60 -5.34 -10.52
N ASP A 48 -12.01 -5.08 -9.28
CA ASP A 48 -11.13 -4.45 -8.29
C ASP A 48 -9.83 -5.22 -8.09
N GLU A 49 -9.90 -6.55 -8.00
CA GLU A 49 -8.72 -7.38 -7.80
C GLU A 49 -7.76 -7.30 -9.00
N ASP A 50 -8.31 -7.27 -10.21
CA ASP A 50 -7.49 -7.14 -11.40
C ASP A 50 -6.80 -5.78 -11.44
N ALA A 51 -7.50 -4.73 -11.02
CA ALA A 51 -6.92 -3.41 -10.94
C ALA A 51 -5.80 -3.36 -9.91
N ALA A 52 -6.01 -3.98 -8.75
CA ALA A 52 -4.99 -4.01 -7.72
C ALA A 52 -3.72 -4.70 -8.22
N ALA A 53 -3.85 -5.84 -8.89
CA ALA A 53 -2.70 -6.56 -9.43
C ALA A 53 -1.99 -5.75 -10.52
N ARG A 54 -2.76 -5.16 -11.42
CA ARG A 54 -2.20 -4.38 -12.53
C ARG A 54 -1.43 -3.17 -12.01
N GLU A 55 -2.05 -2.41 -11.10
CA GLU A 55 -1.42 -1.23 -10.54
C GLU A 55 -0.17 -1.58 -9.75
N PHE A 56 -0.22 -2.68 -9.01
CA PHE A 56 0.93 -3.12 -8.24
C PHE A 56 2.13 -3.41 -9.16
N GLU A 57 1.88 -4.12 -10.26
CA GLU A 57 2.95 -4.44 -11.20
C GLU A 57 3.47 -3.19 -11.91
N GLU A 58 2.57 -2.29 -12.28
CA GLU A 58 2.98 -1.04 -12.94
C GLU A 58 3.81 -0.15 -12.03
N GLU A 59 3.44 -0.10 -10.76
CA GLU A 59 4.06 0.84 -9.84
C GLU A 59 5.27 0.30 -9.12
N THR A 60 5.49 -1.00 -9.10
CA THR A 60 6.63 -1.59 -8.41
C THR A 60 7.56 -2.38 -9.31
N GLY A 61 7.09 -2.80 -10.48
CA GLY A 61 7.83 -3.71 -11.33
C GLY A 61 7.80 -5.16 -10.85
N TRP A 62 7.09 -5.43 -9.76
CA TRP A 62 7.00 -6.79 -9.21
C TRP A 62 5.70 -7.45 -9.64
N SER A 63 5.78 -8.76 -9.91
CA SER A 63 4.58 -9.56 -10.15
C SER A 63 3.95 -9.94 -8.82
N THR A 64 2.64 -10.07 -8.80
CA THR A 64 1.96 -10.53 -7.59
C THR A 64 2.24 -12.02 -7.40
N PRO A 65 2.58 -12.43 -6.18
CA PRO A 65 2.85 -13.84 -5.93
C PRO A 65 1.56 -14.67 -5.98
N ASP A 66 1.72 -15.96 -6.25
CA ASP A 66 0.59 -16.90 -6.31
C ASP A 66 0.26 -17.34 -4.90
N VAL A 67 -0.36 -16.47 -4.14
CA VAL A 67 -0.79 -16.70 -2.77
C VAL A 67 -2.22 -16.23 -2.61
N GLU A 68 -2.87 -16.71 -1.57
CA GLU A 68 -4.23 -16.27 -1.27
C GLU A 68 -4.18 -14.84 -0.75
N TRP A 69 -5.05 -13.99 -1.28
CA TRP A 69 -5.13 -12.61 -0.85
C TRP A 69 -6.09 -12.48 0.33
N ILE A 70 -5.72 -11.66 1.30
CA ILE A 70 -6.57 -11.39 2.47
C ILE A 70 -7.36 -10.12 2.21
N PRO A 71 -8.70 -10.19 2.12
CA PRO A 71 -9.48 -8.96 1.92
C PRO A 71 -9.37 -8.03 3.12
N LEU A 72 -9.09 -6.77 2.87
CA LEU A 72 -9.00 -5.75 3.91
C LEU A 72 -10.14 -4.74 3.83
N GLY A 73 -11.06 -4.92 2.88
CA GLY A 73 -12.22 -4.05 2.75
C GLY A 73 -11.90 -2.69 2.16
N GLU A 74 -12.74 -1.73 2.46
CA GLU A 74 -12.67 -0.39 1.87
C GLU A 74 -12.48 0.68 2.93
N THR A 75 -11.93 1.80 2.52
CA THR A 75 -11.95 3.04 3.29
C THR A 75 -12.18 4.20 2.33
N THR A 76 -12.65 5.32 2.86
CA THR A 76 -12.85 6.52 2.06
C THR A 76 -11.85 7.58 2.52
N LEU A 77 -11.08 8.10 1.58
CA LEU A 77 -10.10 9.13 1.87
C LEU A 77 -10.81 10.47 2.08
N LYS A 78 -10.09 11.42 2.65
CA LYS A 78 -10.62 12.76 2.85
C LYS A 78 -11.05 13.41 1.52
N SER A 79 -10.39 13.04 0.45
CA SER A 79 -10.73 13.51 -0.90
C SER A 79 -11.99 12.85 -1.47
N ARG A 80 -12.63 11.97 -0.71
CA ARG A 80 -13.80 11.17 -1.10
C ARG A 80 -13.50 10.02 -2.05
N LYS A 81 -12.23 9.78 -2.34
CA LYS A 81 -11.86 8.58 -3.09
C LYS A 81 -12.05 7.36 -2.21
N VAL A 82 -12.59 6.29 -2.79
CA VAL A 82 -12.74 5.01 -2.11
C VAL A 82 -11.54 4.15 -2.47
N VAL A 83 -10.94 3.51 -1.47
CA VAL A 83 -9.84 2.57 -1.69
C VAL A 83 -10.26 1.20 -1.17
N ILE A 84 -10.17 0.18 -2.02
CA ILE A 84 -10.35 -1.20 -1.61
C ILE A 84 -8.99 -1.88 -1.64
N ALA A 85 -8.69 -2.74 -0.66
CA ALA A 85 -7.37 -3.33 -0.57
C ALA A 85 -7.38 -4.77 -0.13
N TRP A 86 -6.29 -5.45 -0.47
CA TRP A 86 -6.00 -6.83 -0.03
C TRP A 86 -4.58 -6.88 0.51
N ALA A 87 -4.32 -7.77 1.44
CA ALA A 87 -2.97 -8.04 1.92
C ALA A 87 -2.44 -9.29 1.23
N ILE A 88 -1.15 -9.29 0.95
CA ILE A 88 -0.48 -10.43 0.33
C ILE A 88 0.79 -10.78 1.11
N ASP A 89 0.93 -12.06 1.43
CA ASP A 89 2.14 -12.56 2.09
C ASP A 89 3.27 -12.61 1.07
N SER A 90 4.35 -11.90 1.33
CA SER A 90 5.41 -11.77 0.35
C SER A 90 6.70 -11.31 1.02
N SER A 91 7.81 -11.47 0.29
CA SER A 91 9.11 -11.03 0.78
C SER A 91 9.85 -10.28 -0.32
N PHE A 92 9.18 -9.31 -0.92
CA PHE A 92 9.79 -8.51 -1.99
C PHE A 92 11.09 -7.87 -1.53
N VAL A 93 12.09 -7.94 -2.40
CA VAL A 93 13.41 -7.39 -2.11
C VAL A 93 13.43 -5.95 -2.62
N ILE A 94 13.57 -5.00 -1.71
CA ILE A 94 13.46 -3.57 -2.05
C ILE A 94 14.39 -3.15 -3.17
N GLU A 95 15.58 -3.72 -3.22
CA GLU A 95 16.56 -3.37 -4.25
C GLU A 95 16.10 -3.69 -5.68
N THR A 96 15.08 -4.51 -5.83
CA THR A 96 14.54 -4.84 -7.16
C THR A 96 13.34 -3.98 -7.53
N PHE A 97 12.99 -2.99 -6.69
CA PHE A 97 11.89 -2.08 -6.95
C PHE A 97 12.17 -1.24 -8.21
N ASP A 98 11.21 -1.21 -9.12
CA ASP A 98 11.35 -0.50 -10.39
C ASP A 98 10.02 0.18 -10.72
N PRO A 99 9.82 1.42 -10.28
CA PRO A 99 8.54 2.09 -10.41
C PRO A 99 8.23 2.56 -11.81
N GLY A 100 6.93 2.64 -12.11
CA GLY A 100 6.48 3.36 -13.30
C GLY A 100 6.71 4.86 -13.13
N THR A 101 6.52 5.61 -14.21
CA THR A 101 6.76 7.05 -14.20
C THR A 101 5.54 7.82 -14.70
N PHE A 102 5.51 9.10 -14.40
CA PHE A 102 4.54 10.04 -14.96
C PHE A 102 5.25 11.32 -15.37
N THR A 103 4.62 12.08 -16.27
CA THR A 103 5.20 13.32 -16.77
C THR A 103 4.42 14.51 -16.22
N LEU A 104 5.15 15.51 -15.70
CA LEU A 104 4.55 16.73 -15.19
C LEU A 104 5.41 17.89 -15.69
N TYR A 105 4.79 18.81 -16.42
CA TYR A 105 5.48 19.97 -16.99
C TYR A 105 6.73 19.57 -17.78
N GLY A 106 6.61 18.51 -18.57
CA GLY A 106 7.70 18.06 -19.42
C GLY A 106 8.81 17.30 -18.70
N ARG A 107 8.69 17.06 -17.41
CA ARG A 107 9.67 16.28 -16.64
C ARG A 107 9.05 14.96 -16.19
N GLU A 108 9.88 13.93 -16.22
CA GLU A 108 9.43 12.59 -15.82
C GLU A 108 9.78 12.35 -14.36
N TYR A 109 8.81 11.82 -13.61
CA TYR A 109 8.98 11.48 -12.20
C TYR A 109 8.50 10.07 -11.95
N PRO A 110 9.06 9.35 -10.97
CA PRO A 110 8.51 8.05 -10.60
C PRO A 110 7.16 8.23 -9.92
N GLU A 111 6.24 7.30 -10.18
CA GLU A 111 4.94 7.28 -9.49
C GLU A 111 5.14 7.07 -7.99
N ILE A 112 6.09 6.21 -7.63
CA ILE A 112 6.49 5.94 -6.26
C ILE A 112 8.00 6.14 -6.23
N ASP A 113 8.51 6.98 -5.32
CA ASP A 113 9.94 7.22 -5.28
C ASP A 113 10.67 6.27 -4.33
N ARG A 114 9.98 5.61 -3.43
CA ARG A 114 10.58 4.59 -2.56
C ARG A 114 9.51 3.75 -1.89
N VAL A 115 9.89 2.55 -1.51
CA VAL A 115 9.07 1.64 -0.72
C VAL A 115 9.88 1.21 0.49
N GLU A 116 9.20 0.90 1.60
CA GLU A 116 9.88 0.45 2.81
C GLU A 116 9.03 -0.55 3.56
N TRP A 117 9.70 -1.52 4.16
CA TRP A 117 9.08 -2.42 5.11
C TRP A 117 9.05 -1.74 6.46
N MET A 118 7.89 -1.70 7.10
CA MET A 118 7.72 -1.04 8.40
C MET A 118 6.89 -1.89 9.33
N GLN A 119 7.16 -1.78 10.62
CA GLN A 119 6.28 -2.38 11.61
C GLN A 119 4.95 -1.62 11.64
N PRO A 120 3.88 -2.25 12.13
CA PRO A 120 2.52 -1.67 12.00
C PRO A 120 2.38 -0.25 12.58
N ASP A 121 2.96 0.02 13.74
CA ASP A 121 2.80 1.35 14.35
C ASP A 121 3.47 2.43 13.51
N GLU A 122 4.64 2.14 12.98
CA GLU A 122 5.31 3.10 12.12
C GLU A 122 4.54 3.29 10.82
N ALA A 123 4.05 2.21 10.24
CA ALA A 123 3.27 2.28 9.02
C ALA A 123 2.03 3.15 9.23
N ARG A 124 1.33 2.97 10.35
CA ARG A 124 0.14 3.78 10.64
C ARG A 124 0.47 5.28 10.71
N SER A 125 1.62 5.63 11.28
CA SER A 125 1.98 7.03 11.41
C SER A 125 2.40 7.66 10.08
N ARG A 126 2.91 6.85 9.17
CA ARG A 126 3.36 7.33 7.85
C ARG A 126 2.25 7.36 6.81
N LEU A 127 1.30 6.43 6.90
CA LEU A 127 0.23 6.34 5.92
C LEU A 127 -0.72 7.52 5.98
N ASN A 128 -1.32 7.83 4.84
CA ASN A 128 -2.49 8.68 4.80
C ASN A 128 -3.44 8.20 5.91
N PRO A 129 -3.95 9.11 6.76
CA PRO A 129 -4.68 8.67 7.96
C PRO A 129 -5.82 7.70 7.71
N ALA A 130 -6.55 7.87 6.61
CA ALA A 130 -7.67 6.97 6.31
C ALA A 130 -7.21 5.56 5.95
N GLN A 131 -5.94 5.39 5.58
CA GLN A 131 -5.44 4.07 5.17
C GLN A 131 -4.89 3.25 6.34
N GLY A 132 -4.69 3.86 7.49
CA GLY A 132 -4.22 3.12 8.67
C GLY A 132 -5.13 1.98 9.05
N VAL A 133 -6.42 2.07 8.73
CA VAL A 133 -7.38 1.02 9.03
C VAL A 133 -7.02 -0.31 8.35
N PHE A 134 -6.32 -0.27 7.23
CA PHE A 134 -5.92 -1.50 6.56
C PHE A 134 -4.89 -2.28 7.39
N VAL A 135 -3.99 -1.57 8.06
CA VAL A 135 -3.02 -2.21 8.96
C VAL A 135 -3.76 -2.83 10.15
N ASP A 136 -4.74 -2.13 10.70
CA ASP A 136 -5.55 -2.64 11.80
C ASP A 136 -6.27 -3.93 11.39
N ARG A 137 -6.88 -3.93 10.22
CA ARG A 137 -7.64 -5.09 9.73
C ARG A 137 -6.72 -6.27 9.45
N LEU A 138 -5.52 -6.01 8.95
CA LEU A 138 -4.55 -7.07 8.74
C LEU A 138 -4.15 -7.71 10.08
N GLU A 139 -3.85 -6.89 11.09
CA GLU A 139 -3.51 -7.40 12.41
C GLU A 139 -4.65 -8.23 12.98
N GLN A 140 -5.88 -7.78 12.82
CA GLN A 140 -7.05 -8.53 13.29
C GLN A 140 -7.17 -9.86 12.57
N HIS A 141 -7.00 -9.87 11.26
CA HIS A 141 -7.09 -11.09 10.48
C HIS A 141 -6.03 -12.11 10.90
N LEU A 142 -4.83 -11.62 11.21
CA LEU A 142 -3.71 -12.48 11.62
C LEU A 142 -3.75 -12.83 13.11
N GLY A 143 -4.72 -12.30 13.85
CA GLY A 143 -4.82 -12.56 15.30
C GLY A 143 -3.79 -11.81 16.11
N LEU A 144 -3.28 -10.68 15.59
CA LEU A 144 -2.24 -9.92 16.25
C LEU A 144 -2.77 -8.62 16.82
N ASN A 145 -3.73 -8.70 17.71
CA ASN A 145 -4.29 -7.50 18.31
C ASN A 145 -3.54 -7.02 19.48
N GLY A 146 -2.27 -7.26 19.50
CA GLY A 146 -1.46 -6.96 20.65
C GLY A 146 -1.41 -5.52 21.03
N SER A 147 -1.65 -4.67 20.09
CA SER A 147 -1.67 -3.28 20.42
C SER A 147 -2.81 -2.93 21.27
N GLN A 148 -3.74 -3.85 21.46
CA GLN A 148 -4.74 -3.64 22.31
C GLN A 148 -4.43 -4.15 23.57
N GLY A 149 -3.52 -3.94 23.93
CA GLY A 149 -3.23 -4.32 25.11
C GLY A 149 -3.34 -5.44 25.33
N GLY A 150 -3.17 -5.63 24.86
CA GLY A 150 -3.00 -6.52 25.23
C GLY A 150 -3.61 -7.08 25.75
N SER A 151 -3.86 -7.05 25.74
CA SER A 151 -4.19 -7.79 26.32
C SER A 151 -4.45 -8.53 25.95
N ARG A 152 -4.43 -8.61 25.68
CA ARG A 152 -4.69 -9.51 25.38
C ARG A 152 -4.64 -10.18 25.92
#